data_50cf270bea07cf8c2d6f1d7b5af05209
#
_entry.id   50cf270bea07cf8c2d6f1d7b5af05209
#
_cell.length_a   1.000
_cell.length_b   1.000
_cell.length_c   1.000
_cell.angle_alpha   90.00
_cell.angle_beta   90.00
_cell.angle_gamma   90.00
#
_symmetry.space_group_name_H-M   'P 1'
#
loop_
_entity.id
_entity.type
_entity.pdbx_description
1 polymer ?
#
loop_
_entity_poly.entity_id
_entity_poly.type
_entity_poly.pdbx_seq_one_letter_code
_entity_poly.pdbx_strand_id
1 'polypeptide(L)'
;MDDPSAGRARVQAGLAESVSRASAKTAVALYPSGELLSFAELDSAANKLARFLRGHGVRPGDTVAILMENNRHIHAAVWAARRIGVYYTLVNTHLTVAEVAYIIDDCEATVVLASRGQRGVCEELDRELSRGLPGLALLADDELDGWQRYPDCVAHEEGAPLDEIWEGQLLQYSAGSTGQPKGIRRPLAPTAQTAPSTPSTPSTPSTPFPLSTPVFRALGVGPDSVYLSPAPTYHTAPAMWTMAAQDAGATTVIMEQFDAEGALKCIEQFGVTHAQFVPTMFIRMLRLPDTVKRRYDLSSLKRVIHAAAPCPVEIKRQMIDWWGPIIDEYYGSSEGAGISFIRADDWLRHPGSVGRPILGVPHILGDDGRELEAGDIGDVFFEGGYDFDYLKDAEKTAAARSPQGWVTVGDVGYLDDEGYLFLTDRRHNMILSGGVNIYPQEAEHVLVGHPAVVDAAVFGIPDHDLGQSVMAVVELADPSAASDELAQELLAWVGARLSRQKCPCAVAFEKCLPRTDAGKLYKQSLIERYGG
;
A
#
# COMPACT_ATOMS: atom_id res chain seq x y z
N MET A 1 4.95 -2.92 -40.40
CA MET A 1 5.55 -4.20 -39.95
C MET A 1 6.23 -3.88 -38.63
N ASP A 2 5.48 -4.05 -37.55
CA ASP A 2 6.04 -3.83 -36.22
C ASP A 2 6.94 -5.01 -35.86
N ASP A 3 8.16 -4.72 -35.51
CA ASP A 3 9.20 -5.67 -35.14
C ASP A 3 8.78 -6.40 -33.85
N PRO A 4 8.57 -7.74 -33.88
CA PRO A 4 8.19 -8.49 -32.67
C PRO A 4 9.30 -8.52 -31.60
N SER A 5 10.52 -8.09 -31.92
CA SER A 5 11.63 -7.96 -30.98
C SER A 5 11.53 -6.71 -30.08
N ALA A 6 10.77 -5.69 -30.50
CA ALA A 6 10.59 -4.44 -29.75
C ALA A 6 9.82 -4.63 -28.43
N GLY A 7 8.95 -5.66 -28.34
CA GLY A 7 8.24 -6.01 -27.09
C GLY A 7 9.13 -6.70 -26.04
N ARG A 8 10.10 -7.51 -26.50
CA ARG A 8 11.07 -8.20 -25.62
C ARG A 8 12.09 -7.26 -24.99
N ALA A 9 12.48 -6.19 -25.69
CA ALA A 9 13.44 -5.21 -25.21
C ALA A 9 12.90 -4.33 -24.06
N ARG A 10 11.58 -4.13 -23.96
CA ARG A 10 10.98 -3.23 -22.96
C ARG A 10 10.98 -3.78 -21.53
N VAL A 11 10.88 -5.09 -21.32
CA VAL A 11 10.92 -5.71 -19.97
C VAL A 11 12.34 -5.72 -19.41
N GLN A 12 13.35 -5.80 -20.28
CA GLN A 12 14.77 -5.70 -19.90
C GLN A 12 15.26 -4.26 -19.67
N ALA A 13 14.54 -3.25 -20.15
CA ALA A 13 15.08 -1.89 -20.25
C ALA A 13 15.28 -1.21 -18.88
N GLY A 14 14.44 -1.49 -17.87
CA GLY A 14 14.44 -0.75 -16.61
C GLY A 14 15.70 -0.89 -15.78
N LEU A 15 15.78 -1.88 -14.90
CA LEU A 15 16.94 -2.06 -14.02
C LEU A 15 18.22 -2.33 -14.82
N ALA A 16 18.15 -3.15 -15.89
CA ALA A 16 19.29 -3.45 -16.73
C ALA A 16 19.81 -2.22 -17.51
N GLU A 17 18.92 -1.32 -17.93
CA GLU A 17 19.32 -0.05 -18.56
C GLU A 17 20.00 0.88 -17.54
N SER A 18 19.49 0.93 -16.32
CA SER A 18 20.09 1.69 -15.22
C SER A 18 21.48 1.15 -14.85
N VAL A 19 21.65 -0.16 -14.81
CA VAL A 19 22.96 -0.83 -14.62
C VAL A 19 23.92 -0.45 -15.76
N SER A 20 23.47 -0.48 -17.01
CA SER A 20 24.33 -0.15 -18.15
C SER A 20 24.77 1.32 -18.18
N ARG A 21 23.92 2.22 -17.70
CA ARG A 21 24.17 3.67 -17.67
C ARG A 21 25.00 4.11 -16.47
N ALA A 22 24.77 3.52 -15.29
CA ALA A 22 25.36 3.96 -14.04
C ALA A 22 25.48 2.83 -13.01
N SER A 23 26.26 1.78 -13.34
CA SER A 23 26.39 0.56 -12.53
C SER A 23 26.82 0.81 -11.09
N ALA A 24 27.71 1.79 -10.85
CA ALA A 24 28.22 2.16 -9.53
C ALA A 24 27.29 3.12 -8.75
N LYS A 25 26.23 3.63 -9.39
CA LYS A 25 25.26 4.50 -8.70
C LYS A 25 24.52 3.72 -7.63
N THR A 26 24.26 4.35 -6.50
CA THR A 26 23.41 3.78 -5.44
C THR A 26 22.00 3.56 -5.95
N ALA A 27 21.53 2.32 -5.91
CA ALA A 27 20.16 1.93 -6.18
C ALA A 27 19.32 1.96 -4.90
N VAL A 28 19.87 1.46 -3.78
CA VAL A 28 19.21 1.38 -2.48
C VAL A 28 20.14 1.95 -1.41
N ALA A 29 19.61 2.83 -0.58
CA ALA A 29 20.22 3.30 0.65
C ALA A 29 19.28 3.01 1.82
N LEU A 30 19.74 2.29 2.83
CA LEU A 30 18.97 1.98 4.03
C LEU A 30 19.22 3.02 5.13
N TYR A 31 18.19 3.39 5.84
CA TYR A 31 18.27 4.28 6.98
C TYR A 31 17.54 3.66 8.18
N PRO A 32 18.13 3.61 9.39
CA PRO A 32 19.37 4.30 9.82
C PRO A 32 20.67 3.51 9.66
N SER A 33 20.67 2.25 9.20
CA SER A 33 21.90 1.42 9.15
C SER A 33 23.01 2.01 8.27
N GLY A 34 22.64 2.78 7.25
CA GLY A 34 23.59 3.37 6.31
C GLY A 34 24.09 2.39 5.25
N GLU A 35 23.49 1.19 5.15
CA GLU A 35 23.84 0.23 4.11
C GLU A 35 23.48 0.76 2.73
N LEU A 36 24.37 0.55 1.78
CA LEU A 36 24.22 0.97 0.39
C LEU A 36 24.32 -0.24 -0.54
N LEU A 37 23.47 -0.26 -1.57
CA LEU A 37 23.63 -1.17 -2.71
C LEU A 37 23.65 -0.34 -3.99
N SER A 38 24.65 -0.58 -4.82
CA SER A 38 24.68 -0.05 -6.17
C SER A 38 23.69 -0.79 -7.10
N PHE A 39 23.39 -0.21 -8.25
CA PHE A 39 22.59 -0.89 -9.27
C PHE A 39 23.22 -2.22 -9.71
N ALA A 40 24.55 -2.28 -9.82
CA ALA A 40 25.24 -3.52 -10.16
C ALA A 40 25.10 -4.60 -9.08
N GLU A 41 25.21 -4.24 -7.81
CA GLU A 41 25.06 -5.19 -6.70
C GLU A 41 23.62 -5.69 -6.60
N LEU A 42 22.62 -4.81 -6.71
CA LEU A 42 21.22 -5.18 -6.71
C LEU A 42 20.88 -6.13 -7.87
N ASP A 43 21.35 -5.80 -9.08
CA ASP A 43 21.11 -6.59 -10.29
C ASP A 43 21.77 -7.97 -10.17
N SER A 44 23.04 -8.01 -9.74
CA SER A 44 23.77 -9.26 -9.52
C SER A 44 23.12 -10.15 -8.47
N ALA A 45 22.69 -9.58 -7.34
CA ALA A 45 22.00 -10.33 -6.29
C ALA A 45 20.67 -10.92 -6.79
N ALA A 46 19.88 -10.13 -7.53
CA ALA A 46 18.65 -10.59 -8.14
C ALA A 46 18.88 -11.71 -9.17
N ASN A 47 19.92 -11.59 -10.02
CA ASN A 47 20.24 -12.61 -11.02
C ASN A 47 20.70 -13.93 -10.37
N LYS A 48 21.54 -13.86 -9.33
CA LYS A 48 21.99 -15.04 -8.57
C LYS A 48 20.81 -15.78 -7.95
N LEU A 49 19.93 -15.06 -7.25
CA LEU A 49 18.75 -15.68 -6.65
C LEU A 49 17.81 -16.27 -7.70
N ALA A 50 17.60 -15.56 -8.81
CA ALA A 50 16.77 -16.05 -9.91
C ALA A 50 17.29 -17.35 -10.53
N ARG A 51 18.62 -17.49 -10.74
CA ARG A 51 19.25 -18.73 -11.21
C ARG A 51 19.10 -19.86 -10.21
N PHE A 52 19.40 -19.58 -8.96
CA PHE A 52 19.25 -20.55 -7.88
C PHE A 52 17.84 -21.12 -7.82
N LEU A 53 16.82 -20.27 -7.83
CA LEU A 53 15.41 -20.69 -7.79
C LEU A 53 15.07 -21.57 -9.02
N ARG A 54 15.45 -21.14 -10.23
CA ARG A 54 15.26 -21.95 -11.46
C ARG A 54 15.97 -23.29 -11.39
N GLY A 55 17.22 -23.31 -10.90
CA GLY A 55 18.02 -24.51 -10.73
C GLY A 55 17.38 -25.52 -9.77
N HIS A 56 16.64 -25.04 -8.78
CA HIS A 56 15.89 -25.86 -7.82
C HIS A 56 14.46 -26.17 -8.25
N GLY A 57 14.12 -25.93 -9.50
CA GLY A 57 12.83 -26.38 -10.06
C GLY A 57 11.70 -25.37 -10.00
N VAL A 58 11.90 -24.14 -9.51
CA VAL A 58 10.90 -23.09 -9.53
C VAL A 58 10.58 -22.69 -10.98
N ARG A 59 9.30 -22.61 -11.31
CA ARG A 59 8.81 -22.40 -12.68
C ARG A 59 7.90 -21.17 -12.75
N PRO A 60 7.73 -20.56 -13.93
CA PRO A 60 6.72 -19.52 -14.12
C PRO A 60 5.35 -19.97 -13.66
N GLY A 61 4.68 -19.13 -12.86
CA GLY A 61 3.38 -19.45 -12.25
C GLY A 61 3.45 -19.98 -10.82
N ASP A 62 4.61 -20.45 -10.36
CA ASP A 62 4.82 -20.78 -8.94
C ASP A 62 4.75 -19.52 -8.07
N THR A 63 4.68 -19.70 -6.75
CA THR A 63 4.63 -18.59 -5.79
C THR A 63 5.84 -18.60 -4.85
N VAL A 64 6.43 -17.41 -4.65
CA VAL A 64 7.48 -17.14 -3.66
C VAL A 64 6.91 -16.27 -2.55
N ALA A 65 6.89 -16.77 -1.31
CA ALA A 65 6.54 -15.97 -0.15
C ALA A 65 7.79 -15.27 0.41
N ILE A 66 7.71 -13.95 0.60
CA ILE A 66 8.81 -13.10 1.10
C ILE A 66 8.36 -12.51 2.44
N LEU A 67 8.94 -12.99 3.53
CA LEU A 67 8.68 -12.58 4.90
C LEU A 67 9.88 -11.77 5.43
N MET A 68 9.94 -10.49 5.06
CA MET A 68 11.07 -9.61 5.37
C MET A 68 10.62 -8.20 5.76
N GLU A 69 11.31 -7.63 6.74
CA GLU A 69 11.32 -6.18 6.99
C GLU A 69 12.04 -5.45 5.85
N ASN A 70 12.01 -4.12 5.90
CA ASN A 70 12.84 -3.30 5.03
C ASN A 70 14.33 -3.58 5.33
N ASN A 71 14.98 -4.30 4.44
CA ASN A 71 16.40 -4.67 4.52
C ASN A 71 17.03 -4.73 3.12
N ARG A 72 18.34 -5.00 3.06
CA ARG A 72 19.08 -5.05 1.80
C ARG A 72 18.63 -6.17 0.83
N HIS A 73 17.98 -7.22 1.31
CA HIS A 73 17.68 -8.42 0.53
C HIS A 73 16.31 -8.38 -0.15
N ILE A 74 15.32 -7.67 0.44
CA ILE A 74 13.94 -7.70 -0.06
C ILE A 74 13.82 -7.25 -1.51
N HIS A 75 14.59 -6.22 -1.92
CA HIS A 75 14.55 -5.71 -3.30
C HIS A 75 15.12 -6.72 -4.29
N ALA A 76 16.24 -7.37 -3.95
CA ALA A 76 16.82 -8.42 -4.79
C ALA A 76 15.87 -9.63 -4.92
N ALA A 77 15.16 -10.00 -3.83
CA ALA A 77 14.16 -11.07 -3.85
C ALA A 77 12.99 -10.76 -4.78
N VAL A 78 12.46 -9.54 -4.71
CA VAL A 78 11.36 -9.10 -5.59
C VAL A 78 11.81 -9.05 -7.05
N TRP A 79 13.01 -8.50 -7.35
CA TRP A 79 13.53 -8.48 -8.72
C TRP A 79 13.80 -9.88 -9.25
N ALA A 80 14.30 -10.80 -8.41
CA ALA A 80 14.51 -12.20 -8.80
C ALA A 80 13.19 -12.87 -9.18
N ALA A 81 12.19 -12.78 -8.32
CA ALA A 81 10.86 -13.35 -8.56
C ALA A 81 10.22 -12.80 -9.85
N ARG A 82 10.30 -11.48 -10.06
CA ARG A 82 9.81 -10.86 -11.29
C ARG A 82 10.47 -11.43 -12.54
N ARG A 83 11.81 -11.61 -12.52
CA ARG A 83 12.60 -12.08 -13.68
C ARG A 83 12.33 -13.52 -14.09
N ILE A 84 11.80 -14.34 -13.18
CA ILE A 84 11.51 -15.74 -13.46
C ILE A 84 10.04 -16.05 -13.68
N GLY A 85 9.17 -15.01 -13.71
CA GLY A 85 7.76 -15.15 -14.05
C GLY A 85 6.91 -15.81 -12.97
N VAL A 86 7.31 -15.71 -11.71
CA VAL A 86 6.55 -16.26 -10.58
C VAL A 86 5.65 -15.21 -9.95
N TYR A 87 4.65 -15.68 -9.23
CA TYR A 87 3.98 -14.85 -8.25
C TYR A 87 4.90 -14.65 -7.04
N TYR A 88 4.89 -13.45 -6.46
CA TYR A 88 5.56 -13.20 -5.20
C TYR A 88 4.59 -12.52 -4.25
N THR A 89 4.53 -13.02 -3.02
CA THR A 89 3.73 -12.41 -1.97
C THR A 89 4.65 -11.81 -0.92
N LEU A 90 4.40 -10.54 -0.60
CA LEU A 90 5.12 -9.82 0.44
C LEU A 90 4.31 -9.96 1.73
N VAL A 91 4.80 -10.78 2.65
CA VAL A 91 4.08 -11.13 3.88
C VAL A 91 4.36 -10.08 4.94
N ASN A 92 3.32 -9.57 5.59
CA ASN A 92 3.45 -8.62 6.68
C ASN A 92 4.16 -9.28 7.87
N THR A 93 5.24 -8.66 8.34
CA THR A 93 6.13 -9.16 9.40
C THR A 93 5.57 -9.05 10.81
N HIS A 94 4.41 -8.43 10.98
CA HIS A 94 3.69 -8.31 12.26
C HIS A 94 2.56 -9.32 12.42
N LEU A 95 2.37 -10.21 11.45
CA LEU A 95 1.39 -11.29 11.54
C LEU A 95 1.84 -12.36 12.54
N THR A 96 0.87 -13.04 13.14
CA THR A 96 1.12 -14.23 13.94
C THR A 96 1.60 -15.40 13.07
N VAL A 97 2.24 -16.38 13.66
CA VAL A 97 2.72 -17.58 12.95
C VAL A 97 1.59 -18.25 12.18
N ALA A 98 0.40 -18.38 12.80
CA ALA A 98 -0.78 -18.97 12.17
C ALA A 98 -1.28 -18.18 10.94
N GLU A 99 -1.23 -16.84 10.98
CA GLU A 99 -1.60 -15.98 9.84
C GLU A 99 -0.57 -16.08 8.72
N VAL A 100 0.72 -16.15 9.05
CA VAL A 100 1.80 -16.36 8.08
C VAL A 100 1.65 -17.73 7.41
N ALA A 101 1.42 -18.79 8.20
CA ALA A 101 1.19 -20.15 7.70
C ALA A 101 -0.04 -20.19 6.77
N TYR A 102 -1.14 -19.54 7.15
CA TYR A 102 -2.32 -19.43 6.32
C TYR A 102 -2.00 -18.83 4.93
N ILE A 103 -1.25 -17.71 4.89
CA ILE A 103 -0.88 -17.07 3.61
C ILE A 103 -0.02 -18.00 2.76
N ILE A 104 0.96 -18.67 3.35
CA ILE A 104 1.87 -19.60 2.64
C ILE A 104 1.10 -20.79 2.08
N ASP A 105 0.19 -21.37 2.85
CA ASP A 105 -0.66 -22.49 2.42
C ASP A 105 -1.67 -22.05 1.34
N ASP A 106 -2.31 -20.90 1.52
CA ASP A 106 -3.33 -20.40 0.60
C ASP A 106 -2.73 -20.03 -0.77
N CYS A 107 -1.57 -19.39 -0.80
CA CYS A 107 -0.89 -19.09 -2.06
C CYS A 107 -0.07 -20.27 -2.62
N GLU A 108 -0.08 -21.41 -1.94
CA GLU A 108 0.68 -22.62 -2.34
C GLU A 108 2.15 -22.30 -2.63
N ALA A 109 2.78 -21.51 -1.74
CA ALA A 109 4.15 -21.09 -1.93
C ALA A 109 5.10 -22.29 -2.09
N THR A 110 5.91 -22.29 -3.15
CA THR A 110 6.96 -23.28 -3.39
C THR A 110 8.28 -22.88 -2.75
N VAL A 111 8.42 -21.60 -2.44
CA VAL A 111 9.58 -20.99 -1.78
C VAL A 111 9.11 -20.08 -0.67
N VAL A 112 9.80 -20.14 0.46
CA VAL A 112 9.71 -19.12 1.51
C VAL A 112 11.08 -18.50 1.70
N LEU A 113 11.15 -17.16 1.69
CA LEU A 113 12.37 -16.39 1.91
C LEU A 113 12.11 -15.41 3.05
N ALA A 114 12.76 -15.63 4.20
CA ALA A 114 12.58 -14.83 5.40
C ALA A 114 13.85 -14.07 5.78
N SER A 115 13.70 -13.01 6.57
CA SER A 115 14.82 -12.30 7.18
C SER A 115 15.12 -12.81 8.58
N ARG A 116 16.32 -12.51 9.07
CA ARG A 116 16.75 -12.82 10.44
C ARG A 116 15.77 -12.30 11.50
N GLY A 117 15.16 -11.12 11.28
CA GLY A 117 14.18 -10.53 12.20
C GLY A 117 12.94 -11.40 12.39
N GLN A 118 12.66 -12.29 11.43
CA GLN A 118 11.52 -13.23 11.46
C GLN A 118 11.90 -14.63 11.96
N ARG A 119 13.10 -14.82 12.52
CA ARG A 119 13.58 -16.09 13.03
C ARG A 119 12.56 -16.78 13.94
N GLY A 120 11.97 -16.05 14.88
CA GLY A 120 10.98 -16.63 15.82
C GLY A 120 9.75 -17.21 15.11
N VAL A 121 9.28 -16.54 14.05
CA VAL A 121 8.21 -17.08 13.21
C VAL A 121 8.69 -18.32 12.46
N CYS A 122 9.90 -18.28 11.89
CA CYS A 122 10.46 -19.39 11.12
C CYS A 122 10.65 -20.67 11.95
N GLU A 123 11.01 -20.56 13.23
CA GLU A 123 11.19 -21.69 14.16
C GLU A 123 9.89 -22.48 14.42
N GLU A 124 8.75 -21.80 14.34
CA GLU A 124 7.43 -22.40 14.62
C GLU A 124 6.65 -22.73 13.34
N LEU A 125 7.02 -22.13 12.21
CA LEU A 125 6.25 -22.14 10.96
C LEU A 125 5.98 -23.56 10.42
N ASP A 126 6.96 -24.46 10.49
CA ASP A 126 6.81 -25.86 10.01
C ASP A 126 5.67 -26.62 10.71
N ARG A 127 5.40 -26.28 11.97
CA ARG A 127 4.33 -26.95 12.76
C ARG A 127 2.94 -26.43 12.41
N GLU A 128 2.85 -25.19 11.95
CA GLU A 128 1.58 -24.53 11.62
C GLU A 128 1.17 -24.77 10.15
N LEU A 129 2.14 -25.06 9.27
CA LEU A 129 1.88 -25.30 7.86
C LEU A 129 1.21 -26.66 7.63
N SER A 130 0.14 -26.67 6.84
CA SER A 130 -0.63 -27.89 6.53
C SER A 130 0.16 -28.94 5.75
N ARG A 131 1.17 -28.51 4.99
CA ARG A 131 2.03 -29.37 4.15
C ARG A 131 3.49 -29.40 4.58
N GLY A 132 3.82 -28.81 5.75
CA GLY A 132 5.20 -28.57 6.17
C GLY A 132 5.87 -27.45 5.37
N LEU A 133 7.16 -27.21 5.64
CA LEU A 133 7.93 -26.17 4.96
C LEU A 133 7.94 -26.40 3.44
N PRO A 134 7.85 -25.34 2.62
CA PRO A 134 8.09 -25.41 1.18
C PRO A 134 9.44 -26.07 0.87
N GLY A 135 9.55 -26.68 -0.32
CA GLY A 135 10.76 -27.37 -0.75
C GLY A 135 12.03 -26.50 -0.73
N LEU A 136 11.86 -25.18 -0.77
CA LEU A 136 12.93 -24.19 -0.57
C LEU A 136 12.53 -23.22 0.54
N ALA A 137 13.19 -23.32 1.69
CA ALA A 137 13.11 -22.36 2.77
C ALA A 137 14.46 -21.67 2.93
N LEU A 138 14.50 -20.34 2.76
CA LEU A 138 15.70 -19.52 2.78
C LEU A 138 15.62 -18.52 3.93
N LEU A 139 16.65 -18.44 4.76
CA LEU A 139 16.76 -17.47 5.86
C LEU A 139 17.93 -16.52 5.62
N ALA A 140 17.66 -15.23 5.53
CA ALA A 140 18.68 -14.23 5.29
C ALA A 140 19.47 -13.91 6.56
N ASP A 141 20.81 -13.95 6.41
CA ASP A 141 21.81 -13.55 7.41
C ASP A 141 21.73 -14.33 8.73
N ASP A 142 21.11 -15.54 8.73
CA ASP A 142 21.02 -16.40 9.91
C ASP A 142 21.00 -17.88 9.52
N GLU A 143 21.15 -18.77 10.52
CA GLU A 143 21.14 -20.22 10.39
C GLU A 143 19.98 -20.82 11.18
N LEU A 144 19.20 -21.68 10.55
CA LEU A 144 18.09 -22.40 11.19
C LEU A 144 17.95 -23.79 10.55
N ASP A 145 17.74 -24.82 11.35
CA ASP A 145 17.53 -26.18 10.87
C ASP A 145 16.34 -26.24 9.89
N GLY A 146 16.56 -26.90 8.74
CA GLY A 146 15.57 -26.96 7.67
C GLY A 146 15.57 -25.75 6.72
N TRP A 147 16.33 -24.70 7.00
CA TRP A 147 16.47 -23.51 6.18
C TRP A 147 17.86 -23.40 5.57
N GLN A 148 17.94 -22.96 4.30
CA GLN A 148 19.22 -22.64 3.69
C GLN A 148 19.58 -21.18 3.99
N ARG A 149 20.83 -20.95 4.34
CA ARG A 149 21.31 -19.60 4.62
C ARG A 149 21.46 -18.78 3.34
N TYR A 150 20.69 -17.71 3.24
CA TYR A 150 20.80 -16.72 2.17
C TYR A 150 21.65 -15.53 2.68
N PRO A 151 22.59 -14.94 1.90
CA PRO A 151 22.84 -15.19 0.48
C PRO A 151 23.88 -16.30 0.18
N ASP A 152 24.36 -17.04 1.16
CA ASP A 152 25.44 -18.01 1.00
C ASP A 152 25.07 -19.13 0.00
N CYS A 153 23.82 -19.62 0.06
CA CYS A 153 23.34 -20.66 -0.86
C CYS A 153 23.37 -20.24 -2.35
N VAL A 154 23.35 -18.94 -2.64
CA VAL A 154 23.41 -18.40 -4.00
C VAL A 154 24.79 -17.87 -4.37
N ALA A 155 25.80 -17.98 -3.48
CA ALA A 155 27.12 -17.37 -3.69
C ALA A 155 27.85 -17.87 -4.95
N HIS A 156 27.61 -19.12 -5.34
CA HIS A 156 28.24 -19.76 -6.52
C HIS A 156 27.51 -19.45 -7.84
N GLU A 157 26.33 -18.87 -7.78
CA GLU A 157 25.56 -18.52 -8.97
C GLU A 157 26.18 -17.31 -9.69
N GLU A 158 26.02 -17.28 -11.01
CA GLU A 158 26.45 -16.14 -11.82
C GLU A 158 25.56 -14.91 -11.62
N GLY A 159 26.17 -13.76 -11.39
CA GLY A 159 25.46 -12.48 -11.27
C GLY A 159 25.13 -11.83 -12.62
N ALA A 160 25.56 -12.41 -13.75
CA ALA A 160 25.26 -11.90 -15.09
C ALA A 160 23.75 -11.91 -15.40
N PRO A 161 23.25 -11.12 -16.36
CA PRO A 161 21.85 -11.16 -16.80
C PRO A 161 21.39 -12.57 -17.20
N LEU A 162 20.11 -12.85 -17.01
CA LEU A 162 19.49 -14.11 -17.42
C LEU A 162 19.31 -14.13 -18.96
N ASP A 163 19.47 -15.30 -19.58
CA ASP A 163 19.24 -15.48 -21.02
C ASP A 163 17.76 -15.30 -21.39
N GLU A 164 16.87 -15.63 -20.46
CA GLU A 164 15.42 -15.52 -20.62
C GLU A 164 14.80 -14.87 -19.40
N ILE A 165 14.02 -13.83 -19.61
CA ILE A 165 13.29 -13.09 -18.59
C ILE A 165 11.78 -13.20 -18.82
N TRP A 166 11.07 -13.45 -17.73
CA TRP A 166 9.63 -13.50 -17.65
C TRP A 166 9.15 -12.37 -16.76
N GLU A 167 7.88 -11.96 -16.87
CA GLU A 167 7.31 -10.94 -15.98
C GLU A 167 6.50 -11.61 -14.88
N GLY A 168 7.06 -11.67 -13.67
CA GLY A 168 6.35 -12.11 -12.46
C GLY A 168 5.43 -11.04 -11.92
N GLN A 169 4.46 -11.44 -11.09
CA GLN A 169 3.41 -10.57 -10.56
C GLN A 169 3.34 -10.61 -9.04
N LEU A 170 3.01 -9.45 -8.45
CA LEU A 170 2.69 -9.37 -7.04
C LEU A 170 1.33 -10.05 -6.78
N LEU A 171 1.33 -11.04 -5.90
CA LEU A 171 0.15 -11.64 -5.29
C LEU A 171 -0.03 -11.00 -3.91
N GLN A 172 -0.82 -9.94 -3.84
CA GLN A 172 -0.95 -9.17 -2.61
C GLN A 172 -2.04 -9.74 -1.71
N TYR A 173 -1.71 -9.95 -0.44
CA TYR A 173 -2.70 -10.24 0.59
C TYR A 173 -3.17 -8.95 1.25
N SER A 174 -4.47 -8.75 1.30
CA SER A 174 -5.12 -7.65 2.02
C SER A 174 -5.84 -8.17 3.26
N ALA A 175 -5.89 -7.35 4.32
CA ALA A 175 -6.73 -7.65 5.47
C ALA A 175 -8.19 -7.78 5.01
N GLY A 176 -8.75 -8.98 5.11
CA GLY A 176 -10.15 -9.23 4.77
C GLY A 176 -11.08 -8.60 5.80
N SER A 177 -12.23 -8.07 5.36
CA SER A 177 -13.31 -7.60 6.27
C SER A 177 -13.91 -8.74 7.12
N THR A 178 -13.64 -9.99 6.76
CA THR A 178 -14.11 -11.22 7.43
C THR A 178 -13.06 -11.87 8.34
N GLY A 179 -11.93 -11.20 8.61
CA GLY A 179 -10.89 -11.65 9.53
C GLY A 179 -9.70 -12.36 8.86
N GLN A 180 -9.87 -13.11 7.78
CA GLN A 180 -8.74 -13.76 7.10
C GLN A 180 -8.22 -12.93 5.92
N PRO A 181 -6.87 -12.84 5.73
CA PRO A 181 -6.26 -12.17 4.59
C PRO A 181 -6.71 -12.80 3.27
N LYS A 182 -6.89 -11.98 2.23
CA LYS A 182 -7.31 -12.44 0.90
C LYS A 182 -6.26 -12.11 -0.15
N GLY A 183 -5.88 -13.12 -0.92
CA GLY A 183 -4.94 -12.97 -2.02
C GLY A 183 -5.59 -12.31 -3.23
N ILE A 184 -5.01 -11.23 -3.72
CA ILE A 184 -5.42 -10.52 -4.93
C ILE A 184 -4.48 -10.97 -6.03
N ARG A 185 -4.99 -11.79 -6.96
CA ARG A 185 -4.22 -12.37 -8.05
C ARG A 185 -4.53 -11.69 -9.37
N ARG A 186 -3.48 -11.30 -10.09
CA ARG A 186 -3.57 -10.80 -11.45
C ARG A 186 -3.01 -11.80 -12.44
N PRO A 187 -3.49 -11.83 -13.69
CA PRO A 187 -2.91 -12.69 -14.71
C PRO A 187 -1.42 -12.41 -14.90
N LEU A 188 -0.62 -13.46 -15.04
CA LEU A 188 0.74 -13.33 -15.53
C LEU A 188 0.73 -12.90 -17.00
N ALA A 189 1.73 -12.16 -17.44
CA ALA A 189 1.87 -11.81 -18.84
C ALA A 189 1.93 -13.09 -19.69
N PRO A 190 1.18 -13.15 -20.82
CA PRO A 190 1.36 -14.23 -21.77
C PRO A 190 2.82 -14.24 -22.24
N THR A 191 3.42 -15.41 -22.29
CA THR A 191 4.71 -15.57 -22.94
C THR A 191 4.59 -15.31 -24.42
N ALA A 192 5.69 -14.92 -25.09
CA ALA A 192 5.67 -14.74 -26.54
C ALA A 192 5.20 -15.98 -27.34
N GLN A 193 5.15 -17.16 -26.70
CA GLN A 193 4.66 -18.41 -27.26
C GLN A 193 3.16 -18.63 -27.10
N THR A 194 2.49 -17.90 -26.18
CA THR A 194 1.06 -18.06 -25.88
C THR A 194 0.21 -16.84 -26.28
N ALA A 195 0.81 -15.82 -26.87
CA ALA A 195 0.04 -14.68 -27.38
C ALA A 195 -0.87 -15.15 -28.53
N PRO A 196 -2.21 -14.96 -28.46
CA PRO A 196 -3.09 -15.30 -29.57
C PRO A 196 -2.74 -14.46 -30.79
N SER A 197 -2.66 -15.12 -31.95
CA SER A 197 -2.33 -14.50 -33.25
C SER A 197 -3.44 -13.64 -33.84
N THR A 198 -4.52 -13.39 -33.11
CA THR A 198 -5.65 -12.55 -33.54
C THR A 198 -5.74 -11.29 -32.65
N PRO A 199 -5.89 -10.09 -33.25
CA PRO A 199 -6.16 -8.88 -32.47
C PRO A 199 -7.55 -9.04 -31.85
N SER A 200 -7.60 -9.30 -30.54
CA SER A 200 -8.84 -9.17 -29.80
C SER A 200 -9.24 -7.69 -29.77
N THR A 201 -10.55 -7.44 -29.89
CA THR A 201 -11.22 -6.14 -29.65
C THR A 201 -10.62 -5.43 -28.44
N PRO A 202 -10.64 -4.09 -28.37
CA PRO A 202 -10.08 -3.32 -27.26
C PRO A 202 -10.94 -3.49 -26.00
N SER A 203 -10.83 -4.65 -25.40
CA SER A 203 -11.38 -4.98 -24.10
C SER A 203 -10.19 -5.18 -23.18
N THR A 204 -10.06 -4.31 -22.22
CA THR A 204 -9.19 -4.36 -21.02
C THR A 204 -7.74 -4.80 -21.29
N PRO A 205 -6.74 -4.00 -21.00
CA PRO A 205 -5.37 -4.40 -21.24
C PRO A 205 -5.01 -5.59 -20.33
N SER A 206 -4.87 -6.77 -20.92
CA SER A 206 -4.23 -7.95 -20.30
C SER A 206 -2.73 -7.72 -20.09
N THR A 207 -2.35 -6.50 -19.75
CA THR A 207 -0.98 -6.13 -19.46
C THR A 207 -0.70 -6.37 -17.98
N PRO A 208 0.46 -6.94 -17.63
CA PRO A 208 0.93 -7.01 -16.24
C PRO A 208 0.82 -5.62 -15.61
N PHE A 209 0.52 -5.56 -14.31
CA PHE A 209 0.48 -4.28 -13.60
C PHE A 209 1.82 -3.57 -13.81
N PRO A 210 1.86 -2.49 -14.59
CA PRO A 210 3.14 -1.87 -14.96
C PRO A 210 3.74 -1.22 -13.72
N LEU A 211 5.03 -1.41 -13.49
CA LEU A 211 5.76 -0.67 -12.45
C LEU A 211 5.54 0.84 -12.62
N SER A 212 5.61 1.34 -13.84
CA SER A 212 5.36 2.74 -14.16
C SER A 212 3.86 2.99 -14.36
N THR A 213 3.13 3.21 -13.28
CA THR A 213 1.73 3.65 -13.34
C THR A 213 1.62 5.05 -13.95
N PRO A 214 0.42 5.46 -14.43
CA PRO A 214 0.20 6.84 -14.88
C PRO A 214 0.56 7.88 -13.81
N VAL A 215 0.27 7.60 -12.53
CA VAL A 215 0.65 8.46 -11.38
C VAL A 215 2.16 8.62 -11.30
N PHE A 216 2.90 7.51 -11.32
CA PHE A 216 4.36 7.53 -11.22
C PHE A 216 4.99 8.39 -12.33
N ARG A 217 4.50 8.23 -13.57
CA ARG A 217 4.93 9.08 -14.69
C ARG A 217 4.61 10.55 -14.50
N ALA A 218 3.45 10.86 -13.91
CA ALA A 218 3.03 12.24 -13.63
C ALA A 218 3.93 12.93 -12.59
N LEU A 219 4.58 12.17 -11.69
CA LEU A 219 5.52 12.73 -10.72
C LEU A 219 6.88 13.09 -11.33
N GLY A 220 7.25 12.54 -12.49
CA GLY A 220 8.51 12.85 -13.17
C GLY A 220 9.73 12.24 -12.51
N VAL A 221 9.59 11.08 -11.82
CA VAL A 221 10.73 10.34 -11.26
C VAL A 221 11.61 9.79 -12.39
N GLY A 222 12.91 9.99 -12.30
CA GLY A 222 13.89 9.56 -13.29
C GLY A 222 15.28 9.34 -12.71
N PRO A 223 16.32 9.15 -13.57
CA PRO A 223 17.65 8.78 -13.13
C PRO A 223 18.30 9.74 -12.13
N ASP A 224 17.98 11.02 -12.20
CA ASP A 224 18.52 12.03 -11.28
C ASP A 224 17.68 12.21 -10.00
N SER A 225 16.64 11.40 -9.83
CA SER A 225 15.78 11.46 -8.66
C SER A 225 16.36 10.65 -7.50
N VAL A 226 16.06 11.12 -6.29
CA VAL A 226 16.22 10.37 -5.04
C VAL A 226 14.84 10.21 -4.44
N TYR A 227 14.40 8.97 -4.32
CA TYR A 227 13.04 8.61 -3.86
C TYR A 227 13.09 8.05 -2.45
N LEU A 228 12.34 8.64 -1.52
CA LEU A 228 12.20 8.17 -0.13
C LEU A 228 10.96 7.30 0.03
N SER A 229 11.14 6.07 0.53
CA SER A 229 10.10 5.14 0.95
C SER A 229 10.18 4.92 2.46
N PRO A 230 9.36 5.58 3.28
CA PRO A 230 9.39 5.44 4.73
C PRO A 230 8.52 4.30 5.26
N ALA A 231 7.68 3.71 4.41
CA ALA A 231 6.75 2.65 4.80
C ALA A 231 7.32 1.25 4.49
N PRO A 232 6.81 0.19 5.18
CA PRO A 232 7.27 -1.17 4.94
C PRO A 232 6.98 -1.65 3.51
N THR A 233 7.99 -2.26 2.89
CA THR A 233 7.92 -2.76 1.50
C THR A 233 6.91 -3.89 1.32
N TYR A 234 6.47 -4.58 2.37
CA TYR A 234 5.44 -5.61 2.24
C TYR A 234 4.03 -5.06 1.95
N HIS A 235 3.83 -3.75 1.95
CA HIS A 235 2.61 -3.12 1.43
C HIS A 235 2.70 -2.85 -0.08
N THR A 236 1.55 -2.94 -0.77
CA THR A 236 1.48 -2.78 -2.24
C THR A 236 2.11 -1.47 -2.72
N ALA A 237 1.72 -0.35 -2.12
CA ALA A 237 2.17 0.96 -2.58
C ALA A 237 3.69 1.16 -2.39
N PRO A 238 4.29 0.98 -1.19
CA PRO A 238 5.74 1.07 -1.02
C PRO A 238 6.51 0.12 -1.94
N ALA A 239 6.07 -1.13 -2.08
CA ALA A 239 6.72 -2.09 -3.00
C ALA A 239 6.72 -1.58 -4.43
N MET A 240 5.54 -1.25 -4.97
CA MET A 240 5.38 -0.85 -6.37
C MET A 240 6.09 0.47 -6.69
N TRP A 241 6.02 1.45 -5.80
CA TRP A 241 6.66 2.75 -6.00
C TRP A 241 8.18 2.65 -5.92
N THR A 242 8.72 1.88 -4.97
CA THR A 242 10.15 1.66 -4.85
C THR A 242 10.72 0.92 -6.07
N MET A 243 10.03 -0.14 -6.51
CA MET A 243 10.41 -0.88 -7.71
C MET A 243 10.35 0.00 -8.96
N ALA A 244 9.31 0.84 -9.10
CA ALA A 244 9.20 1.79 -10.21
C ALA A 244 10.31 2.84 -10.20
N ALA A 245 10.72 3.31 -9.02
CA ALA A 245 11.83 4.26 -8.89
C ALA A 245 13.16 3.62 -9.30
N GLN A 246 13.41 2.38 -8.88
CA GLN A 246 14.59 1.61 -9.29
C GLN A 246 14.58 1.35 -10.81
N ASP A 247 13.42 0.98 -11.38
CA ASP A 247 13.24 0.80 -12.82
C ASP A 247 13.57 2.08 -13.61
N ALA A 248 13.16 3.23 -13.09
CA ALA A 248 13.46 4.55 -13.66
C ALA A 248 14.91 5.01 -13.44
N GLY A 249 15.75 4.23 -12.75
CA GLY A 249 17.14 4.55 -12.43
C GLY A 249 17.33 5.54 -11.28
N ALA A 250 16.31 5.80 -10.47
CA ALA A 250 16.39 6.65 -9.29
C ALA A 250 17.09 5.94 -8.13
N THR A 251 17.81 6.68 -7.30
CA THR A 251 18.24 6.18 -5.98
C THR A 251 17.03 6.07 -5.07
N THR A 252 16.87 4.94 -4.39
CA THR A 252 15.80 4.73 -3.41
C THR A 252 16.36 4.74 -2.00
N VAL A 253 15.85 5.64 -1.16
CA VAL A 253 16.15 5.69 0.27
C VAL A 253 15.02 4.99 1.00
N ILE A 254 15.34 3.92 1.71
CA ILE A 254 14.38 3.07 2.41
C ILE A 254 14.57 3.22 3.90
N MET A 255 13.55 3.65 4.61
CA MET A 255 13.60 3.62 6.07
C MET A 255 13.32 2.20 6.55
N GLU A 256 14.19 1.67 7.42
CA GLU A 256 14.00 0.36 8.05
C GLU A 256 12.80 0.36 8.98
N GLN A 257 12.59 1.52 9.64
CA GLN A 257 11.39 1.82 10.43
C GLN A 257 11.09 3.31 10.30
N PHE A 258 9.81 3.68 10.21
CA PHE A 258 9.43 5.08 10.15
C PHE A 258 9.69 5.79 11.48
N ASP A 259 10.43 6.89 11.41
CA ASP A 259 10.61 7.89 12.46
C ASP A 259 10.40 9.28 11.85
N ALA A 260 9.61 10.13 12.52
CA ALA A 260 9.20 11.42 11.96
C ALA A 260 10.39 12.38 11.77
N GLU A 261 11.33 12.48 12.75
CA GLU A 261 12.53 13.28 12.62
C GLU A 261 13.52 12.64 11.65
N GLY A 262 13.64 11.30 11.69
CA GLY A 262 14.44 10.52 10.75
C GLY A 262 14.06 10.74 9.30
N ALA A 263 12.77 10.89 8.99
CA ALA A 263 12.31 11.22 7.64
C ALA A 263 12.82 12.59 7.17
N LEU A 264 12.78 13.61 8.03
CA LEU A 264 13.34 14.95 7.70
C LEU A 264 14.86 14.88 7.51
N LYS A 265 15.53 14.10 8.35
CA LYS A 265 16.98 13.87 8.24
C LYS A 265 17.34 13.14 6.94
N CYS A 266 16.56 12.15 6.52
CA CYS A 266 16.74 11.48 5.23
C CYS A 266 16.61 12.46 4.06
N ILE A 267 15.62 13.36 4.11
CA ILE A 267 15.41 14.35 3.05
C ILE A 267 16.66 15.23 2.87
N GLU A 268 17.20 15.77 3.94
CA GLU A 268 18.42 16.59 3.89
C GLU A 268 19.65 15.76 3.51
N GLN A 269 19.88 14.64 4.20
CA GLN A 269 21.12 13.83 4.09
C GLN A 269 21.30 13.27 2.68
N PHE A 270 20.21 12.80 2.05
CA PHE A 270 20.26 12.15 0.74
C PHE A 270 19.82 13.07 -0.41
N GLY A 271 19.40 14.31 -0.11
CA GLY A 271 18.86 15.22 -1.11
C GLY A 271 17.60 14.66 -1.78
N VAL A 272 16.67 14.14 -0.97
CA VAL A 272 15.46 13.50 -1.47
C VAL A 272 14.65 14.47 -2.32
N THR A 273 14.29 14.02 -3.52
CA THR A 273 13.50 14.80 -4.48
C THR A 273 12.04 14.40 -4.53
N HIS A 274 11.76 13.12 -4.27
CA HIS A 274 10.42 12.53 -4.31
C HIS A 274 10.22 11.62 -3.11
N ALA A 275 9.01 11.60 -2.56
CA ALA A 275 8.69 10.74 -1.42
C ALA A 275 7.23 10.30 -1.45
N GLN A 276 6.95 9.13 -0.87
CA GLN A 276 5.59 8.67 -0.60
C GLN A 276 5.38 8.56 0.91
N PHE A 277 4.28 9.14 1.39
CA PHE A 277 3.88 9.04 2.79
C PHE A 277 2.44 8.54 2.92
N VAL A 278 2.04 8.27 4.15
CA VAL A 278 0.64 8.06 4.51
C VAL A 278 0.19 9.14 5.51
N PRO A 279 -1.10 9.44 5.62
CA PRO A 279 -1.59 10.56 6.45
C PRO A 279 -1.15 10.52 7.91
N THR A 280 -1.03 9.34 8.52
CA THR A 280 -0.53 9.20 9.89
C THR A 280 0.93 9.64 10.05
N MET A 281 1.75 9.48 9.02
CA MET A 281 3.12 9.99 9.01
C MET A 281 3.14 11.52 8.98
N PHE A 282 2.25 12.15 8.21
CA PHE A 282 2.08 13.60 8.21
C PHE A 282 1.70 14.13 9.60
N ILE A 283 0.73 13.50 10.24
CA ILE A 283 0.31 13.86 11.60
C ILE A 283 1.49 13.79 12.58
N ARG A 284 2.29 12.72 12.52
CA ARG A 284 3.48 12.55 13.38
C ARG A 284 4.56 13.61 13.09
N MET A 285 4.79 13.95 11.83
CA MET A 285 5.76 14.99 11.45
C MET A 285 5.29 16.40 11.86
N LEU A 286 4.01 16.73 11.69
CA LEU A 286 3.44 18.02 12.11
C LEU A 286 3.56 18.26 13.62
N ARG A 287 3.58 17.20 14.42
CA ARG A 287 3.72 17.23 15.88
C ARG A 287 5.15 17.38 16.39
N LEU A 288 6.13 17.26 15.52
CA LEU A 288 7.49 17.57 15.91
C LEU A 288 7.58 19.01 16.40
N PRO A 289 8.41 19.28 17.42
CA PRO A 289 8.67 20.65 17.87
C PRO A 289 9.11 21.54 16.70
N ASP A 290 8.69 22.79 16.68
CA ASP A 290 9.07 23.74 15.63
C ASP A 290 10.57 23.90 15.46
N THR A 291 11.34 23.77 16.54
CA THR A 291 12.81 23.77 16.52
C THR A 291 13.38 22.59 15.74
N VAL A 292 12.70 21.44 15.76
CA VAL A 292 13.08 20.24 14.98
C VAL A 292 12.65 20.42 13.53
N LYS A 293 11.41 20.83 13.28
CA LYS A 293 10.88 21.07 11.90
C LYS A 293 11.73 22.04 11.09
N ARG A 294 12.31 23.06 11.74
CA ARG A 294 13.15 24.09 11.10
C ARG A 294 14.63 23.74 11.03
N ARG A 295 15.06 22.61 11.58
CA ARG A 295 16.48 22.21 11.63
C ARG A 295 16.99 21.74 10.29
N TYR A 296 16.14 21.08 9.52
CA TYR A 296 16.53 20.36 8.31
C TYR A 296 16.20 21.15 7.04
N ASP A 297 17.11 21.08 6.06
CA ASP A 297 16.89 21.63 4.72
C ASP A 297 16.05 20.66 3.87
N LEU A 298 14.84 21.06 3.56
CA LEU A 298 13.88 20.28 2.75
C LEU A 298 13.78 20.80 1.31
N SER A 299 14.65 21.72 0.90
CA SER A 299 14.58 22.42 -0.40
C SER A 299 14.81 21.49 -1.61
N SER A 300 15.36 20.31 -1.39
CA SER A 300 15.53 19.28 -2.45
C SER A 300 14.21 18.63 -2.88
N LEU A 301 13.16 18.66 -2.04
CA LEU A 301 11.86 18.07 -2.35
C LEU A 301 11.19 18.75 -3.54
N LYS A 302 10.83 17.96 -4.54
CA LYS A 302 10.10 18.40 -5.74
C LYS A 302 8.66 17.97 -5.73
N ARG A 303 8.39 16.71 -5.33
CA ARG A 303 7.06 16.12 -5.24
C ARG A 303 6.97 15.14 -4.08
N VAL A 304 5.88 15.21 -3.38
CA VAL A 304 5.50 14.27 -2.33
C VAL A 304 4.12 13.74 -2.65
N ILE A 305 3.93 12.45 -2.52
CA ILE A 305 2.64 11.83 -2.75
C ILE A 305 2.15 11.12 -1.50
N HIS A 306 0.86 11.16 -1.24
CA HIS A 306 0.25 10.35 -0.21
C HIS A 306 -0.96 9.57 -0.73
N ALA A 307 -1.29 8.50 -0.05
CA ALA A 307 -2.42 7.62 -0.32
C ALA A 307 -2.68 6.66 0.85
N ALA A 308 -3.36 5.55 0.59
CA ALA A 308 -3.63 4.40 1.46
C ALA A 308 -4.68 4.63 2.56
N ALA A 309 -4.89 5.85 3.00
CA ALA A 309 -5.92 6.23 3.97
C ALA A 309 -6.44 7.64 3.65
N PRO A 310 -7.65 7.97 4.09
CA PRO A 310 -8.17 9.33 4.00
C PRO A 310 -7.26 10.31 4.76
N CYS A 311 -6.95 11.43 4.12
CA CYS A 311 -6.17 12.51 4.75
C CYS A 311 -7.11 13.62 5.21
N PRO A 312 -7.16 13.93 6.53
CA PRO A 312 -7.95 15.08 6.99
C PRO A 312 -7.52 16.36 6.26
N VAL A 313 -8.51 17.13 5.81
CA VAL A 313 -8.29 18.36 5.02
C VAL A 313 -7.31 19.31 5.73
N GLU A 314 -7.47 19.47 7.04
CA GLU A 314 -6.63 20.35 7.85
C GLU A 314 -5.18 19.86 7.90
N ILE A 315 -4.95 18.55 8.04
CA ILE A 315 -3.61 17.94 8.07
C ILE A 315 -2.89 18.18 6.74
N LYS A 316 -3.56 17.94 5.61
CA LYS A 316 -2.96 18.16 4.30
C LYS A 316 -2.69 19.64 4.05
N ARG A 317 -3.57 20.55 4.51
CA ARG A 317 -3.37 22.00 4.43
C ARG A 317 -2.12 22.43 5.20
N GLN A 318 -1.97 21.99 6.47
CA GLN A 318 -0.79 22.28 7.27
C GLN A 318 0.51 21.75 6.66
N MET A 319 0.46 20.57 6.02
CA MET A 319 1.62 20.04 5.29
C MET A 319 1.96 20.90 4.06
N ILE A 320 0.96 21.35 3.32
CA ILE A 320 1.15 22.27 2.17
C ILE A 320 1.71 23.62 2.63
N ASP A 321 1.23 24.14 3.76
CA ASP A 321 1.74 25.39 4.35
C ASP A 321 3.21 25.26 4.78
N TRP A 322 3.63 24.08 5.22
CA TRP A 322 5.00 23.79 5.64
C TRP A 322 5.93 23.47 4.45
N TRP A 323 5.53 22.58 3.55
CA TRP A 323 6.40 22.08 2.47
C TRP A 323 6.16 22.74 1.11
N GLY A 324 5.13 23.57 1.02
CA GLY A 324 4.68 24.18 -0.24
C GLY A 324 3.69 23.27 -1.01
N PRO A 325 3.18 23.74 -2.17
CA PRO A 325 2.18 23.05 -2.98
C PRO A 325 2.80 21.90 -3.80
N ILE A 326 3.52 21.00 -3.13
CA ILE A 326 4.18 19.83 -3.72
C ILE A 326 3.55 18.51 -3.27
N ILE A 327 2.49 18.55 -2.44
CA ILE A 327 1.87 17.37 -1.82
C ILE A 327 0.67 16.92 -2.66
N ASP A 328 0.94 15.97 -3.52
CA ASP A 328 -0.04 15.35 -4.40
C ASP A 328 -0.72 14.16 -3.70
N GLU A 329 -1.86 13.74 -4.21
CA GLU A 329 -2.61 12.60 -3.67
C GLU A 329 -3.09 11.69 -4.79
N TYR A 330 -3.12 10.39 -4.52
CA TYR A 330 -3.83 9.45 -5.36
C TYR A 330 -4.72 8.53 -4.54
N TYR A 331 -5.80 8.10 -5.14
CA TYR A 331 -6.64 7.03 -4.68
C TYR A 331 -6.50 5.84 -5.62
N GLY A 332 -6.43 4.66 -5.04
CA GLY A 332 -6.40 3.39 -5.75
C GLY A 332 -6.39 2.24 -4.76
N SER A 333 -6.73 1.05 -5.24
CA SER A 333 -6.77 -0.17 -4.45
C SER A 333 -5.72 -1.17 -4.92
N SER A 334 -5.44 -2.15 -4.07
CA SER A 334 -4.57 -3.28 -4.43
C SER A 334 -5.18 -4.12 -5.57
N GLU A 335 -6.48 -4.13 -5.72
CA GLU A 335 -7.21 -4.74 -6.83
C GLU A 335 -6.94 -4.03 -8.16
N GLY A 336 -6.65 -2.73 -8.12
CA GLY A 336 -6.43 -1.93 -9.33
C GLY A 336 -7.71 -1.65 -10.11
N ALA A 337 -8.86 -1.57 -9.41
CA ALA A 337 -10.16 -1.27 -10.00
C ALA A 337 -10.17 0.05 -10.76
N GLY A 338 -9.53 1.07 -10.19
CA GLY A 338 -9.35 2.39 -10.79
C GLY A 338 -8.31 3.18 -10.04
N ILE A 339 -7.85 4.29 -10.63
CA ILE A 339 -6.91 5.22 -10.00
C ILE A 339 -7.37 6.65 -10.27
N SER A 340 -7.51 7.45 -9.21
CA SER A 340 -7.67 8.90 -9.29
C SER A 340 -6.41 9.59 -8.78
N PHE A 341 -6.16 10.81 -9.26
CA PHE A 341 -4.99 11.60 -8.90
C PHE A 341 -5.32 13.08 -8.84
N ILE A 342 -4.75 13.79 -7.86
CA ILE A 342 -4.87 15.23 -7.72
C ILE A 342 -3.53 15.86 -7.35
N ARG A 343 -3.18 16.94 -8.04
CA ARG A 343 -2.05 17.78 -7.67
C ARG A 343 -2.41 18.73 -6.52
N ALA A 344 -1.40 19.17 -5.79
CA ALA A 344 -1.58 20.09 -4.68
C ALA A 344 -2.34 21.37 -5.08
N ASP A 345 -2.04 21.96 -6.22
CA ASP A 345 -2.70 23.18 -6.70
C ASP A 345 -4.19 22.97 -7.00
N ASP A 346 -4.55 21.80 -7.57
CA ASP A 346 -5.94 21.43 -7.81
C ASP A 346 -6.65 21.09 -6.49
N TRP A 347 -5.95 20.39 -5.58
CA TRP A 347 -6.50 20.06 -4.27
C TRP A 347 -6.85 21.27 -3.43
N LEU A 348 -6.08 22.36 -3.52
CA LEU A 348 -6.41 23.62 -2.84
C LEU A 348 -7.73 24.24 -3.34
N ARG A 349 -8.17 23.92 -4.55
CA ARG A 349 -9.48 24.31 -5.11
C ARG A 349 -10.59 23.32 -4.78
N HIS A 350 -10.24 22.04 -4.62
CA HIS A 350 -11.15 20.92 -4.30
C HIS A 350 -10.72 20.19 -3.02
N PRO A 351 -10.73 20.87 -1.84
CA PRO A 351 -10.25 20.27 -0.60
C PRO A 351 -11.05 19.02 -0.23
N GLY A 352 -10.35 17.92 0.08
CA GLY A 352 -10.96 16.63 0.43
C GLY A 352 -11.19 15.70 -0.76
N SER A 353 -11.00 16.17 -2.00
CA SER A 353 -11.05 15.30 -3.18
C SER A 353 -9.79 14.44 -3.29
N VAL A 354 -9.97 13.21 -3.78
CA VAL A 354 -8.90 12.29 -4.18
C VAL A 354 -8.55 12.44 -5.68
N GLY A 355 -9.15 13.41 -6.35
CA GLY A 355 -8.81 13.82 -7.72
C GLY A 355 -9.70 13.26 -8.81
N ARG A 356 -9.24 13.47 -10.04
CA ARG A 356 -9.89 12.96 -11.25
C ARG A 356 -9.32 11.58 -11.62
N PRO A 357 -10.12 10.74 -12.29
CA PRO A 357 -9.66 9.43 -12.73
C PRO A 357 -8.56 9.56 -13.79
N ILE A 358 -7.51 8.76 -13.62
CA ILE A 358 -6.41 8.61 -14.58
C ILE A 358 -6.27 7.16 -15.08
N LEU A 359 -6.97 6.24 -14.43
CA LEU A 359 -7.19 4.86 -14.86
C LEU A 359 -8.63 4.46 -14.50
N GLY A 360 -9.35 3.92 -15.45
CA GLY A 360 -10.75 3.58 -15.32
C GLY A 360 -11.68 4.80 -15.34
N VAL A 361 -12.99 4.53 -15.49
CA VAL A 361 -14.05 5.53 -15.43
C VAL A 361 -14.85 5.27 -14.14
N PRO A 362 -14.93 6.21 -13.20
CA PRO A 362 -15.72 6.03 -12.00
C PRO A 362 -17.22 6.20 -12.28
N HIS A 363 -18.02 5.35 -11.66
CA HIS A 363 -19.48 5.38 -11.64
C HIS A 363 -19.94 5.35 -10.19
N ILE A 364 -20.91 6.17 -9.85
CA ILE A 364 -21.51 6.22 -8.52
C ILE A 364 -22.89 5.57 -8.60
N LEU A 365 -23.08 4.45 -7.90
CA LEU A 365 -24.33 3.70 -7.93
C LEU A 365 -25.11 3.82 -6.63
N GLY A 366 -26.41 4.03 -6.74
CA GLY A 366 -27.35 3.96 -5.63
C GLY A 366 -27.64 2.51 -5.22
N ASP A 367 -28.37 2.33 -4.12
CA ASP A 367 -28.77 1.01 -3.60
C ASP A 367 -29.65 0.21 -4.58
N ASP A 368 -30.30 0.88 -5.53
CA ASP A 368 -31.08 0.27 -6.61
C ASP A 368 -30.24 -0.09 -7.84
N GLY A 369 -28.93 0.13 -7.80
CA GLY A 369 -27.98 -0.14 -8.87
C GLY A 369 -28.00 0.86 -10.04
N ARG A 370 -28.74 1.97 -9.91
CA ARG A 370 -28.74 3.05 -10.90
C ARG A 370 -27.60 4.01 -10.65
N GLU A 371 -27.09 4.57 -11.74
CA GLU A 371 -26.08 5.63 -11.67
C GLU A 371 -26.71 6.92 -11.13
N LEU A 372 -26.01 7.55 -10.18
CA LEU A 372 -26.43 8.75 -9.50
C LEU A 372 -25.89 10.01 -10.20
N GLU A 373 -26.53 11.15 -9.96
CA GLU A 373 -26.09 12.45 -10.45
C GLU A 373 -24.90 13.01 -9.64
N ALA A 374 -24.21 14.01 -10.19
CA ALA A 374 -23.12 14.68 -9.50
C ALA A 374 -23.60 15.26 -8.14
N GLY A 375 -22.80 15.03 -7.09
CA GLY A 375 -23.08 15.42 -5.72
C GLY A 375 -23.82 14.36 -4.89
N ASP A 376 -24.44 13.36 -5.52
CA ASP A 376 -25.15 12.30 -4.80
C ASP A 376 -24.15 11.21 -4.33
N ILE A 377 -24.32 10.76 -3.10
CA ILE A 377 -23.44 9.77 -2.45
C ILE A 377 -23.95 8.36 -2.74
N GLY A 378 -23.05 7.51 -3.24
CA GLY A 378 -23.32 6.10 -3.53
C GLY A 378 -22.07 5.24 -3.54
N ASP A 379 -22.22 3.97 -3.95
CA ASP A 379 -21.10 3.04 -4.09
C ASP A 379 -20.23 3.42 -5.30
N VAL A 380 -18.92 3.46 -5.08
CA VAL A 380 -17.96 3.77 -6.13
C VAL A 380 -17.59 2.51 -6.89
N PHE A 381 -17.85 2.53 -8.18
CA PHE A 381 -17.43 1.51 -9.15
C PHE A 381 -16.50 2.11 -10.19
N PHE A 382 -15.66 1.27 -10.79
CA PHE A 382 -14.80 1.67 -11.91
C PHE A 382 -15.00 0.74 -13.11
N GLU A 383 -15.12 1.32 -14.29
CA GLU A 383 -15.03 0.63 -15.57
C GLU A 383 -13.60 0.71 -16.11
N GLY A 384 -13.04 -0.38 -16.64
CA GLY A 384 -11.77 -0.36 -17.38
C GLY A 384 -10.50 -0.32 -16.50
N GLY A 385 -10.58 -0.82 -15.27
CA GLY A 385 -9.41 -1.06 -14.41
C GLY A 385 -8.61 -2.30 -14.82
N TYR A 386 -7.69 -2.76 -13.97
CA TYR A 386 -6.94 -4.00 -14.18
C TYR A 386 -7.78 -5.23 -13.85
N ASP A 387 -7.57 -6.32 -14.59
CA ASP A 387 -8.18 -7.61 -14.24
C ASP A 387 -7.52 -8.20 -12.99
N PHE A 388 -8.34 -8.76 -12.12
CA PHE A 388 -7.93 -9.51 -10.95
C PHE A 388 -8.98 -10.53 -10.54
N ASP A 389 -8.54 -11.52 -9.77
CA ASP A 389 -9.40 -12.44 -9.03
C ASP A 389 -8.96 -12.45 -7.56
N TYR A 390 -9.92 -12.64 -6.64
CA TYR A 390 -9.56 -13.07 -5.29
C TYR A 390 -9.20 -14.56 -5.34
N LEU A 391 -8.00 -14.88 -4.87
CA LEU A 391 -7.45 -16.24 -4.92
C LEU A 391 -8.40 -17.20 -4.20
N LYS A 392 -8.80 -18.28 -4.90
CA LYS A 392 -9.70 -19.32 -4.38
C LYS A 392 -11.07 -18.82 -3.87
N ASP A 393 -11.49 -17.60 -4.22
CA ASP A 393 -12.74 -16.98 -3.77
C ASP A 393 -13.52 -16.40 -4.96
N ALA A 394 -14.17 -17.28 -5.72
CA ALA A 394 -14.94 -16.92 -6.90
C ALA A 394 -16.21 -16.12 -6.55
N GLU A 395 -16.82 -16.38 -5.38
CA GLU A 395 -18.02 -15.65 -4.92
C GLU A 395 -17.68 -14.19 -4.64
N LYS A 396 -16.58 -13.94 -3.92
CA LYS A 396 -16.13 -12.58 -3.66
C LYS A 396 -15.68 -11.88 -4.94
N THR A 397 -15.03 -12.59 -5.86
CA THR A 397 -14.64 -12.04 -7.16
C THR A 397 -15.88 -11.60 -7.95
N ALA A 398 -16.93 -12.40 -7.94
CA ALA A 398 -18.21 -12.04 -8.56
C ALA A 398 -18.91 -10.88 -7.84
N ALA A 399 -18.92 -10.89 -6.50
CA ALA A 399 -19.54 -9.83 -5.69
C ALA A 399 -18.86 -8.45 -5.83
N ALA A 400 -17.58 -8.43 -6.22
CA ALA A 400 -16.86 -7.19 -6.51
C ALA A 400 -17.22 -6.57 -7.88
N ARG A 401 -18.12 -7.20 -8.66
CA ARG A 401 -18.49 -6.74 -10.00
C ARG A 401 -20.00 -6.43 -10.08
N SER A 402 -20.32 -5.31 -10.69
CA SER A 402 -21.71 -4.98 -11.04
C SER A 402 -22.21 -5.84 -12.21
N PRO A 403 -23.53 -5.85 -12.50
CA PRO A 403 -24.08 -6.51 -13.70
C PRO A 403 -23.48 -6.00 -15.01
N GLN A 404 -22.98 -4.76 -15.05
CA GLN A 404 -22.30 -4.15 -16.20
C GLN A 404 -20.83 -4.58 -16.30
N GLY A 405 -20.29 -5.29 -15.29
CA GLY A 405 -18.89 -5.68 -15.20
C GLY A 405 -17.96 -4.62 -14.57
N TRP A 406 -18.51 -3.53 -14.05
CA TRP A 406 -17.75 -2.52 -13.31
C TRP A 406 -17.30 -3.07 -11.95
N VAL A 407 -16.15 -2.63 -11.49
CA VAL A 407 -15.50 -3.17 -10.28
C VAL A 407 -15.61 -2.20 -9.12
N THR A 408 -15.99 -2.71 -7.95
CA THR A 408 -15.95 -1.98 -6.68
C THR A 408 -15.01 -2.66 -5.69
N VAL A 409 -14.46 -1.87 -4.77
CA VAL A 409 -13.72 -2.34 -3.58
C VAL A 409 -14.46 -2.00 -2.29
N GLY A 410 -15.73 -1.57 -2.42
CA GLY A 410 -16.63 -1.25 -1.32
C GLY A 410 -16.42 0.15 -0.74
N ASP A 411 -15.83 1.06 -1.49
CA ASP A 411 -15.76 2.47 -1.11
C ASP A 411 -17.04 3.20 -1.51
N VAL A 412 -17.43 4.20 -0.71
CA VAL A 412 -18.59 5.07 -0.90
C VAL A 412 -18.10 6.49 -1.15
N GLY A 413 -18.73 7.20 -2.09
CA GLY A 413 -18.32 8.56 -2.43
C GLY A 413 -19.25 9.21 -3.43
N TYR A 414 -18.81 10.33 -3.99
CA TYR A 414 -19.53 11.06 -5.03
C TYR A 414 -18.55 11.75 -5.99
N LEU A 415 -19.03 12.09 -7.17
CA LEU A 415 -18.36 12.97 -8.11
C LEU A 415 -18.96 14.37 -8.01
N ASP A 416 -18.13 15.41 -8.06
CA ASP A 416 -18.64 16.77 -8.25
C ASP A 416 -18.93 17.06 -9.74
N ASP A 417 -19.51 18.23 -10.03
CA ASP A 417 -19.84 18.67 -11.40
C ASP A 417 -18.61 18.79 -12.32
N GLU A 418 -17.41 18.89 -11.74
CA GLU A 418 -16.15 18.94 -12.47
C GLU A 418 -15.49 17.57 -12.64
N GLY A 419 -16.09 16.50 -12.10
CA GLY A 419 -15.61 15.11 -12.18
C GLY A 419 -14.49 14.78 -11.20
N TYR A 420 -14.35 15.53 -10.12
CA TYR A 420 -13.48 15.16 -9.00
C TYR A 420 -14.19 14.17 -8.09
N LEU A 421 -13.47 13.10 -7.72
CA LEU A 421 -13.97 12.07 -6.81
C LEU A 421 -13.72 12.47 -5.36
N PHE A 422 -14.76 12.34 -4.54
CA PHE A 422 -14.71 12.51 -3.09
C PHE A 422 -15.10 11.19 -2.44
N LEU A 423 -14.26 10.68 -1.54
CA LEU A 423 -14.58 9.48 -0.76
C LEU A 423 -15.19 9.86 0.57
N THR A 424 -16.27 9.19 0.92
CA THR A 424 -16.98 9.42 2.18
C THR A 424 -16.58 8.42 3.25
N ASP A 425 -16.60 7.11 2.93
CA ASP A 425 -16.14 6.01 3.79
C ASP A 425 -16.17 4.68 3.00
N ARG A 426 -16.02 3.57 3.72
CA ARG A 426 -16.28 2.23 3.21
C ARG A 426 -17.68 1.76 3.57
N ARG A 427 -18.34 1.07 2.65
CA ARG A 427 -19.71 0.57 2.85
C ARG A 427 -19.85 -0.23 4.18
N HIS A 428 -18.87 -1.05 4.52
CA HIS A 428 -18.89 -1.87 5.74
C HIS A 428 -18.63 -1.10 7.05
N ASN A 429 -18.14 0.14 6.98
CA ASN A 429 -17.96 1.02 8.14
C ASN A 429 -19.21 1.85 8.44
N MET A 430 -20.11 1.95 7.48
CA MET A 430 -21.33 2.77 7.60
C MET A 430 -22.14 2.35 8.81
N ILE A 431 -22.53 3.32 9.62
CA ILE A 431 -23.38 3.14 10.80
C ILE A 431 -24.81 3.41 10.40
N LEU A 432 -25.70 2.47 10.66
CA LEU A 432 -27.13 2.66 10.44
C LEU A 432 -27.81 3.02 11.77
N SER A 433 -28.05 4.31 11.98
CA SER A 433 -28.63 4.83 13.21
C SER A 433 -30.00 5.45 12.96
N GLY A 434 -31.06 4.85 13.49
CA GLY A 434 -32.41 5.35 13.29
C GLY A 434 -32.87 5.47 11.84
N GLY A 435 -32.36 4.60 10.95
CA GLY A 435 -32.63 4.64 9.51
C GLY A 435 -31.77 5.64 8.73
N VAL A 436 -30.79 6.30 9.37
CA VAL A 436 -29.89 7.26 8.75
C VAL A 436 -28.52 6.61 8.54
N ASN A 437 -27.98 6.70 7.32
CA ASN A 437 -26.63 6.29 6.99
C ASN A 437 -25.64 7.34 7.51
N ILE A 438 -24.78 6.94 8.45
CA ILE A 438 -23.74 7.78 9.02
C ILE A 438 -22.39 7.22 8.62
N TYR A 439 -21.54 8.09 8.09
CA TYR A 439 -20.18 7.76 7.68
C TYR A 439 -19.18 8.21 8.75
N PRO A 440 -18.57 7.26 9.49
CA PRO A 440 -17.68 7.56 10.63
C PRO A 440 -16.54 8.51 10.33
N GLN A 441 -16.01 8.47 9.13
CA GLN A 441 -14.86 9.27 8.70
C GLN A 441 -15.08 10.79 8.88
N GLU A 442 -16.32 11.28 8.74
CA GLU A 442 -16.61 12.69 8.95
C GLU A 442 -16.33 13.11 10.41
N ALA A 443 -16.75 12.30 11.38
CA ALA A 443 -16.49 12.56 12.79
C ALA A 443 -15.01 12.34 13.16
N GLU A 444 -14.36 11.33 12.59
CA GLU A 444 -12.92 11.10 12.76
C GLU A 444 -12.10 12.32 12.32
N HIS A 445 -12.38 12.88 11.15
CA HIS A 445 -11.69 14.07 10.63
C HIS A 445 -11.87 15.29 11.54
N VAL A 446 -13.07 15.48 12.08
CA VAL A 446 -13.35 16.59 13.01
C VAL A 446 -12.59 16.39 14.32
N LEU A 447 -12.58 15.17 14.88
CA LEU A 447 -11.87 14.85 16.12
C LEU A 447 -10.36 15.03 15.98
N VAL A 448 -9.74 14.55 14.89
CA VAL A 448 -8.30 14.72 14.64
C VAL A 448 -7.90 16.19 14.46
N GLY A 449 -8.84 17.06 14.09
CA GLY A 449 -8.62 18.51 14.07
C GLY A 449 -8.55 19.18 15.45
N HIS A 450 -8.83 18.46 16.54
CA HIS A 450 -8.71 18.98 17.89
C HIS A 450 -7.26 18.91 18.41
N PRO A 451 -6.71 19.98 19.05
CA PRO A 451 -5.30 20.02 19.47
C PRO A 451 -4.87 18.88 20.40
N ALA A 452 -5.76 18.37 21.24
CA ALA A 452 -5.47 17.28 22.17
C ALA A 452 -5.47 15.90 21.52
N VAL A 453 -6.04 15.75 20.28
CA VAL A 453 -6.29 14.46 19.63
C VAL A 453 -5.17 14.10 18.67
N VAL A 454 -4.59 12.91 18.84
CA VAL A 454 -3.60 12.32 17.92
C VAL A 454 -4.29 11.58 16.80
N ASP A 455 -5.28 10.77 17.19
CA ASP A 455 -5.96 9.86 16.28
C ASP A 455 -7.37 9.59 16.81
N ALA A 456 -8.28 9.22 15.93
CA ALA A 456 -9.66 8.94 16.27
C ALA A 456 -10.20 7.75 15.46
N ALA A 457 -10.99 6.93 16.12
CA ALA A 457 -11.77 5.85 15.54
C ALA A 457 -13.24 6.06 15.89
N VAL A 458 -14.10 6.08 14.89
CA VAL A 458 -15.55 6.20 15.07
C VAL A 458 -16.23 4.98 14.47
N PHE A 459 -17.19 4.40 15.17
CA PHE A 459 -17.90 3.19 14.73
C PHE A 459 -19.27 3.09 15.42
N GLY A 460 -20.13 2.21 14.88
CA GLY A 460 -21.42 1.90 15.46
C GLY A 460 -21.31 0.91 16.61
N ILE A 461 -22.03 1.18 17.70
CA ILE A 461 -22.27 0.21 18.77
C ILE A 461 -23.76 -0.12 18.80
N PRO A 462 -24.18 -1.32 19.27
CA PRO A 462 -25.60 -1.67 19.38
C PRO A 462 -26.39 -0.66 20.21
N ASP A 463 -27.57 -0.29 19.73
CA ASP A 463 -28.51 0.61 20.41
C ASP A 463 -29.91 0.04 20.28
N HIS A 464 -30.66 -0.03 21.41
CA HIS A 464 -31.97 -0.65 21.45
C HIS A 464 -33.02 0.10 20.61
N ASP A 465 -32.93 1.43 20.56
CA ASP A 465 -33.94 2.27 19.90
C ASP A 465 -33.55 2.62 18.46
N LEU A 466 -32.26 2.84 18.21
CA LEU A 466 -31.75 3.31 16.94
C LEU A 466 -31.13 2.18 16.08
N GLY A 467 -31.02 0.95 16.62
CA GLY A 467 -30.26 -0.14 16.02
C GLY A 467 -28.76 0.02 16.29
N GLN A 468 -28.18 1.16 15.94
CA GLN A 468 -26.81 1.53 16.27
C GLN A 468 -26.74 2.98 16.75
N SER A 469 -25.83 3.26 17.70
CA SER A 469 -25.40 4.61 18.06
C SER A 469 -23.93 4.81 17.75
N VAL A 470 -23.51 6.07 17.59
CA VAL A 470 -22.15 6.43 17.19
C VAL A 470 -21.25 6.49 18.43
N MET A 471 -20.13 5.73 18.40
CA MET A 471 -19.09 5.74 19.45
C MET A 471 -17.78 6.27 18.88
N ALA A 472 -17.04 7.04 19.67
CA ALA A 472 -15.69 7.45 19.33
C ALA A 472 -14.67 6.90 20.35
N VAL A 473 -13.51 6.46 19.85
CA VAL A 473 -12.32 6.14 20.65
C VAL A 473 -11.18 7.00 20.16
N VAL A 474 -10.48 7.66 21.08
CA VAL A 474 -9.53 8.72 20.77
C VAL A 474 -8.18 8.43 21.40
N GLU A 475 -7.11 8.62 20.64
CA GLU A 475 -5.74 8.66 21.11
C GLU A 475 -5.34 10.11 21.38
N LEU A 476 -4.84 10.40 22.58
CA LEU A 476 -4.46 11.75 22.99
C LEU A 476 -2.96 12.03 22.80
N ALA A 477 -2.62 13.28 22.54
CA ALA A 477 -1.24 13.77 22.51
C ALA A 477 -0.56 13.64 23.90
N ASP A 478 -1.31 13.91 24.96
CA ASP A 478 -0.93 13.62 26.34
C ASP A 478 -1.94 12.62 26.93
N PRO A 479 -1.57 11.34 27.07
CA PRO A 479 -2.47 10.34 27.64
C PRO A 479 -2.95 10.67 29.07
N SER A 480 -2.22 11.53 29.82
CA SER A 480 -2.61 11.93 31.17
C SER A 480 -3.75 12.95 31.20
N ALA A 481 -4.08 13.57 30.06
CA ALA A 481 -5.19 14.49 29.91
C ALA A 481 -6.57 13.78 29.78
N ALA A 482 -6.58 12.46 29.71
CA ALA A 482 -7.82 11.68 29.62
C ALA A 482 -8.72 11.94 30.83
N SER A 483 -9.89 12.53 30.60
CA SER A 483 -10.87 12.87 31.64
C SER A 483 -12.28 12.97 31.05
N ASP A 484 -13.29 12.94 31.92
CA ASP A 484 -14.69 13.11 31.52
C ASP A 484 -14.92 14.54 30.95
N GLU A 485 -14.23 15.53 31.48
CA GLU A 485 -14.31 16.93 31.00
C GLU A 485 -13.79 17.04 29.57
N LEU A 486 -12.65 16.41 29.26
CA LEU A 486 -12.13 16.40 27.89
C LEU A 486 -13.04 15.60 26.93
N ALA A 487 -13.64 14.51 27.40
CA ALA A 487 -14.62 13.77 26.60
C ALA A 487 -15.82 14.66 26.23
N GLN A 488 -16.36 15.44 27.18
CA GLN A 488 -17.45 16.39 26.92
C GLN A 488 -17.01 17.54 25.99
N GLU A 489 -15.78 18.03 26.13
CA GLU A 489 -15.21 19.03 25.23
C GLU A 489 -15.14 18.49 23.79
N LEU A 490 -14.67 17.25 23.59
CA LEU A 490 -14.59 16.62 22.28
C LEU A 490 -15.99 16.39 21.67
N LEU A 491 -16.97 15.97 22.46
CA LEU A 491 -18.36 15.86 22.00
C LEU A 491 -18.92 17.23 21.56
N ALA A 492 -18.66 18.28 22.35
CA ALA A 492 -19.06 19.64 22.00
C ALA A 492 -18.35 20.14 20.74
N TRP A 493 -17.05 19.80 20.58
CA TRP A 493 -16.25 20.13 19.40
C TRP A 493 -16.82 19.53 18.13
N VAL A 494 -17.23 18.25 18.16
CA VAL A 494 -17.89 17.59 17.03
C VAL A 494 -19.27 18.18 16.79
N GLY A 495 -20.06 18.39 17.86
CA GLY A 495 -21.42 18.93 17.78
C GLY A 495 -21.51 20.35 17.22
N ALA A 496 -20.44 21.15 17.35
CA ALA A 496 -20.36 22.47 16.74
C ALA A 496 -20.10 22.43 15.21
N ARG A 497 -19.73 21.26 14.65
CA ARG A 497 -19.26 21.11 13.26
C ARG A 497 -20.09 20.13 12.44
N LEU A 498 -20.75 19.17 13.09
CA LEU A 498 -21.55 18.15 12.43
C LEU A 498 -23.00 18.17 12.95
N SER A 499 -23.91 17.62 12.14
CA SER A 499 -25.29 17.42 12.57
C SER A 499 -25.36 16.45 13.77
N ARG A 500 -26.37 16.63 14.63
CA ARG A 500 -26.54 15.85 15.86
C ARG A 500 -26.50 14.32 15.64
N GLN A 501 -27.03 13.86 14.52
CA GLN A 501 -27.07 12.43 14.19
C GLN A 501 -25.68 11.83 13.92
N LYS A 502 -24.74 12.64 13.43
CA LYS A 502 -23.36 12.23 13.15
C LYS A 502 -22.43 12.33 14.36
N CYS A 503 -22.90 12.94 15.44
CA CYS A 503 -22.10 13.12 16.65
C CYS A 503 -22.02 11.83 17.45
N PRO A 504 -20.83 11.46 17.96
CA PRO A 504 -20.70 10.38 18.90
C PRO A 504 -21.55 10.63 20.17
N CYS A 505 -22.16 9.57 20.68
CA CYS A 505 -22.87 9.60 21.96
C CYS A 505 -21.90 9.51 23.15
N ALA A 506 -20.70 8.96 22.93
CA ALA A 506 -19.65 8.82 23.93
C ALA A 506 -18.27 8.87 23.30
N VAL A 507 -17.28 9.29 24.11
CA VAL A 507 -15.85 9.27 23.77
C VAL A 507 -15.12 8.45 24.82
N ALA A 508 -14.32 7.47 24.38
CA ALA A 508 -13.36 6.75 25.20
C ALA A 508 -11.92 7.07 24.77
N PHE A 509 -10.96 6.78 25.64
CA PHE A 509 -9.55 7.05 25.39
C PHE A 509 -8.73 5.77 25.38
N GLU A 510 -7.85 5.64 24.39
CA GLU A 510 -6.86 4.58 24.28
C GLU A 510 -5.45 5.19 24.16
N LYS A 511 -4.46 4.44 24.64
CA LYS A 511 -3.05 4.89 24.52
C LYS A 511 -2.54 4.91 23.09
N CYS A 512 -3.06 4.00 22.27
CA CYS A 512 -2.72 3.84 20.87
C CYS A 512 -3.88 3.15 20.16
N LEU A 513 -4.32 3.70 19.03
CA LEU A 513 -5.34 3.06 18.22
C LEU A 513 -4.73 1.93 17.37
N PRO A 514 -5.48 0.84 17.11
CA PRO A 514 -5.01 -0.30 16.34
C PRO A 514 -4.87 0.08 14.86
N ARG A 515 -3.69 0.53 14.47
CA ARG A 515 -3.35 0.81 13.07
C ARG A 515 -2.27 -0.14 12.57
N THR A 516 -2.41 -0.52 11.31
CA THR A 516 -1.32 -1.15 10.58
C THR A 516 -0.20 -0.14 10.32
N ASP A 517 1.01 -0.61 10.00
CA ASP A 517 2.15 0.27 9.66
C ASP A 517 1.90 1.11 8.40
N ALA A 518 0.97 0.68 7.53
CA ALA A 518 0.45 1.50 6.42
C ALA A 518 -0.56 2.57 6.87
N GLY A 519 -0.79 2.71 8.18
CA GLY A 519 -1.72 3.69 8.73
C GLY A 519 -3.21 3.29 8.68
N LYS A 520 -3.57 2.09 8.21
CA LYS A 520 -4.95 1.64 8.15
C LYS A 520 -5.48 1.29 9.55
N LEU A 521 -6.59 1.90 9.94
CA LEU A 521 -7.27 1.66 11.22
C LEU A 521 -8.01 0.30 11.21
N TYR A 522 -7.80 -0.51 12.24
CA TYR A 522 -8.45 -1.80 12.42
C TYR A 522 -9.59 -1.68 13.45
N LYS A 523 -10.76 -1.20 12.97
CA LYS A 523 -11.91 -0.89 13.84
C LYS A 523 -12.53 -2.11 14.53
N GLN A 524 -12.40 -3.31 13.95
CA GLN A 524 -13.05 -4.52 14.47
C GLN A 524 -12.69 -4.80 15.93
N SER A 525 -11.42 -4.68 16.29
CA SER A 525 -10.95 -4.91 17.66
C SER A 525 -11.51 -3.88 18.68
N LEU A 526 -11.81 -2.66 18.21
CA LEU A 526 -12.44 -1.64 19.03
C LEU A 526 -13.96 -1.92 19.17
N ILE A 527 -14.61 -2.34 18.09
CA ILE A 527 -16.03 -2.74 18.11
C ILE A 527 -16.24 -3.90 19.10
N GLU A 528 -15.36 -4.90 19.09
CA GLU A 528 -15.41 -6.03 20.04
C GLU A 528 -15.22 -5.59 21.50
N ARG A 529 -14.42 -4.56 21.75
CA ARG A 529 -14.13 -4.05 23.10
C ARG A 529 -15.21 -3.12 23.64
N TYR A 530 -15.80 -2.30 22.79
CA TYR A 530 -16.73 -1.23 23.20
C TYR A 530 -18.18 -1.48 22.77
N GLY A 531 -18.45 -2.45 21.90
CA GLY A 531 -19.76 -2.74 21.34
C GLY A 531 -20.57 -3.81 22.09
N GLY A 532 -20.03 -4.36 23.21
CA GLY A 532 -20.66 -5.44 23.99
C GLY A 532 -21.34 -4.98 25.25
#